data_0ec9f658d3dc83500926f9727f2016bf
#
_entry.id   0ec9f658d3dc83500926f9727f2016bf
#
_cell.length_a   1.000
_cell.length_b   1.000
_cell.length_c   1.000
_cell.angle_alpha   90.00
_cell.angle_beta   90.00
_cell.angle_gamma   90.00
#
_symmetry.space_group_name_H-M   'P 1'
#
loop_
_entity.id
_entity.type
_entity.pdbx_description
1 polymer ?
#
loop_
_entity_poly.entity_id
_entity_poly.type
_entity_poly.pdbx_seq_one_letter_code
_entity_poly.pdbx_strand_id
1 'polypeptide(L)'
;MSEYVFTSESVTEGHPDKICDQISDAVLDALIAEDSGCRVACETSVKTGYVLIAGEITTKAYVHLPKVVRETVKKIGYTHSEMGFDYRTCAVLSAIEQQSPDIARGVEGRGVYSKREQGAGDQGMMFGYAVNETRELMPATIVWAHKLTKRLAQVRKNGGVDFLWPDGKSQVSVRYRDHKPVAIENVVVSTQHHPSAKHRAIKEAVVETVIKKVLPAKLIGPKTKFYINPTGRFVAGGPFADSGLTGRKIIVDTYGGWGRHGGGAFSGKDPSKVDRSASYYARYIAKNIVAAGLADRCEVQLAYAIGVSRPVSLFVETFGTGKVADERIVKAVEKVFDCRPGAIIEELDLLRPIYGPTAAYGHFGRNEKSFTWERTDRVDALKEAAGLTRSKPLRTVAGRKSRKTLAAKKVSRSRRK
;
A
#
# COMPACT_ATOMS: atom_id res chain seq x y z
N MET A 1 -5.71 13.52 29.92
CA MET A 1 -4.67 12.76 29.17
C MET A 1 -5.18 11.36 28.93
N SER A 2 -5.33 10.98 27.66
CA SER A 2 -5.67 9.59 27.29
C SER A 2 -4.37 8.80 27.17
N GLU A 3 -4.27 7.66 27.89
CA GLU A 3 -3.15 6.73 27.73
C GLU A 3 -3.71 5.34 27.42
N TYR A 4 -3.19 4.70 26.37
CA TYR A 4 -3.62 3.39 25.91
C TYR A 4 -2.48 2.67 25.17
N VAL A 5 -2.62 1.35 25.03
CA VAL A 5 -1.72 0.54 24.21
C VAL A 5 -2.47 0.08 22.96
N PHE A 6 -1.87 0.27 21.79
CA PHE A 6 -2.40 -0.22 20.52
C PHE A 6 -1.39 -1.16 19.87
N THR A 7 -1.90 -2.17 19.16
CA THR A 7 -1.08 -3.23 18.60
C THR A 7 -1.44 -3.44 17.13
N SER A 8 -0.42 -3.55 16.27
CA SER A 8 -0.58 -4.02 14.89
C SER A 8 0.38 -5.17 14.61
N GLU A 9 0.02 -6.00 13.65
CA GLU A 9 0.82 -7.15 13.22
C GLU A 9 1.15 -7.06 11.72
N SER A 10 2.17 -7.81 11.32
CA SER A 10 2.53 -8.04 9.93
C SER A 10 3.09 -9.44 9.74
N VAL A 11 3.14 -9.89 8.49
CA VAL A 11 3.68 -11.19 8.11
C VAL A 11 4.73 -11.06 7.03
N THR A 12 5.63 -12.03 6.94
CA THR A 12 6.64 -12.07 5.87
C THR A 12 6.03 -12.47 4.52
N GLU A 13 6.78 -12.28 3.46
CA GLU A 13 6.44 -12.77 2.11
C GLU A 13 6.25 -14.29 2.04
N GLY A 14 6.81 -15.06 2.99
CA GLY A 14 6.68 -16.52 3.05
C GLY A 14 5.49 -17.03 3.85
N HIS A 15 4.68 -16.14 4.44
CA HIS A 15 3.43 -16.55 5.07
C HIS A 15 2.45 -17.10 4.02
N PRO A 16 1.71 -18.19 4.28
CA PRO A 16 0.84 -18.82 3.28
C PRO A 16 -0.10 -17.86 2.56
N ASP A 17 -0.82 -17.00 3.28
CA ASP A 17 -1.71 -16.02 2.67
C ASP A 17 -0.94 -15.02 1.79
N LYS A 18 0.27 -14.60 2.20
CA LYS A 18 1.09 -13.67 1.41
C LYS A 18 1.77 -14.33 0.21
N ILE A 19 2.00 -15.64 0.22
CA ILE A 19 2.36 -16.40 -0.97
C ILE A 19 1.24 -16.28 -2.00
N CYS A 20 -0.02 -16.49 -1.57
CA CYS A 20 -1.19 -16.40 -2.44
C CYS A 20 -1.33 -15.00 -3.05
N ASP A 21 -1.25 -13.94 -2.22
CA ASP A 21 -1.32 -12.56 -2.68
C ASP A 21 -0.23 -12.25 -3.72
N GLN A 22 1.01 -12.71 -3.49
CA GLN A 22 2.13 -12.50 -4.41
C GLN A 22 1.96 -13.26 -5.72
N ILE A 23 1.41 -14.48 -5.69
CA ILE A 23 1.12 -15.25 -6.91
C ILE A 23 0.01 -14.56 -7.70
N SER A 24 -1.09 -14.17 -7.06
CA SER A 24 -2.21 -13.48 -7.69
C SER A 24 -1.79 -12.16 -8.36
N ASP A 25 -0.96 -11.35 -7.68
CA ASP A 25 -0.43 -10.11 -8.25
C ASP A 25 0.66 -10.35 -9.30
N ALA A 26 1.44 -11.42 -9.21
CA ALA A 26 2.39 -11.79 -10.26
C ALA A 26 1.68 -12.22 -11.56
N VAL A 27 0.55 -12.92 -11.45
CA VAL A 27 -0.33 -13.24 -12.59
C VAL A 27 -0.90 -11.97 -13.20
N LEU A 28 -1.41 -11.05 -12.38
CA LEU A 28 -1.93 -9.76 -12.83
C LEU A 28 -0.85 -8.95 -13.55
N ASP A 29 0.34 -8.80 -12.98
CA ASP A 29 1.45 -8.04 -13.58
C ASP A 29 1.89 -8.66 -14.92
N ALA A 30 1.95 -9.98 -15.01
CA ALA A 30 2.29 -10.66 -16.27
C ALA A 30 1.25 -10.42 -17.37
N LEU A 31 -0.03 -10.36 -17.01
CA LEU A 31 -1.12 -10.09 -17.95
C LEU A 31 -1.15 -8.62 -18.39
N ILE A 32 -1.05 -7.68 -17.46
CA ILE A 32 -1.03 -6.23 -17.77
C ILE A 32 0.15 -5.85 -18.65
N ALA A 33 1.30 -6.50 -18.46
CA ALA A 33 2.50 -6.24 -19.28
C ALA A 33 2.27 -6.54 -20.76
N GLU A 34 1.46 -7.53 -21.10
CA GLU A 34 1.15 -7.96 -22.47
C GLU A 34 -0.16 -7.34 -22.99
N ASP A 35 -1.14 -7.10 -22.09
CA ASP A 35 -2.47 -6.59 -22.39
C ASP A 35 -2.97 -5.68 -21.26
N SER A 36 -2.71 -4.36 -21.41
CA SER A 36 -3.15 -3.37 -20.42
C SER A 36 -4.67 -3.26 -20.26
N GLY A 37 -5.43 -3.77 -21.23
CA GLY A 37 -6.90 -3.83 -21.21
C GLY A 37 -7.46 -5.09 -20.56
N CYS A 38 -6.65 -6.00 -20.06
CA CYS A 38 -7.10 -7.24 -19.45
C CYS A 38 -8.04 -7.00 -18.26
N ARG A 39 -8.93 -7.97 -18.02
CA ARG A 39 -9.78 -8.01 -16.84
C ARG A 39 -9.38 -9.23 -16.02
N VAL A 40 -9.03 -9.00 -14.77
CA VAL A 40 -8.43 -10.02 -13.90
C VAL A 40 -9.07 -9.97 -12.52
N ALA A 41 -9.59 -11.10 -12.11
CA ALA A 41 -9.93 -11.43 -10.73
C ALA A 41 -9.32 -12.81 -10.46
N CYS A 42 -8.08 -12.81 -9.98
CA CYS A 42 -7.27 -14.02 -9.81
C CYS A 42 -7.06 -14.29 -8.33
N GLU A 43 -7.60 -15.39 -7.85
CA GLU A 43 -7.43 -15.87 -6.50
C GLU A 43 -6.51 -17.09 -6.48
N THR A 44 -5.75 -17.22 -5.41
CA THR A 44 -4.80 -18.31 -5.21
C THR A 44 -5.07 -18.98 -3.87
N SER A 45 -4.98 -20.31 -3.85
CA SER A 45 -4.93 -21.13 -2.64
C SER A 45 -3.65 -21.95 -2.62
N VAL A 46 -3.02 -22.05 -1.44
CA VAL A 46 -1.85 -22.90 -1.23
C VAL A 46 -2.04 -23.81 -0.02
N LYS A 47 -1.56 -25.03 -0.13
CA LYS A 47 -1.36 -25.96 0.98
C LYS A 47 -0.19 -26.88 0.62
N THR A 48 0.18 -27.79 1.54
CA THR A 48 1.26 -28.75 1.31
C THR A 48 1.17 -29.39 -0.08
N GLY A 49 2.18 -29.14 -0.90
CA GLY A 49 2.34 -29.80 -2.20
C GLY A 49 1.55 -29.19 -3.35
N TYR A 50 0.66 -28.19 -3.17
CA TYR A 50 -0.06 -27.60 -4.30
C TYR A 50 -0.26 -26.08 -4.22
N VAL A 51 -0.45 -25.49 -5.39
CA VAL A 51 -0.98 -24.16 -5.64
C VAL A 51 -2.19 -24.30 -6.58
N LEU A 52 -3.33 -23.77 -6.18
CA LEU A 52 -4.52 -23.63 -7.02
C LEU A 52 -4.72 -22.16 -7.38
N ILE A 53 -4.82 -21.85 -8.66
CA ILE A 53 -5.24 -20.55 -9.19
C ILE A 53 -6.66 -20.68 -9.69
N ALA A 54 -7.56 -19.82 -9.23
CA ALA A 54 -8.95 -19.79 -9.64
C ALA A 54 -9.41 -18.36 -9.91
N GLY A 55 -10.50 -18.18 -10.64
CA GLY A 55 -11.10 -16.89 -10.89
C GLY A 55 -11.37 -16.60 -12.36
N GLU A 56 -11.57 -15.33 -12.69
CA GLU A 56 -11.97 -14.90 -14.03
C GLU A 56 -10.89 -14.02 -14.66
N ILE A 57 -10.46 -14.37 -15.86
CA ILE A 57 -9.48 -13.63 -16.66
C ILE A 57 -10.00 -13.47 -18.08
N THR A 58 -10.12 -12.23 -18.54
CA THR A 58 -10.39 -11.88 -19.94
C THR A 58 -9.21 -11.09 -20.47
N THR A 59 -8.49 -11.66 -21.45
CA THR A 59 -7.27 -11.08 -21.99
C THR A 59 -7.02 -11.58 -23.43
N LYS A 60 -6.19 -10.85 -24.17
CA LYS A 60 -5.60 -11.27 -25.45
C LYS A 60 -4.20 -11.88 -25.27
N ALA A 61 -3.63 -11.76 -24.08
CA ALA A 61 -2.28 -12.23 -23.77
C ALA A 61 -2.27 -13.75 -23.51
N TYR A 62 -1.12 -14.37 -23.77
CA TYR A 62 -0.84 -15.74 -23.34
C TYR A 62 0.21 -15.73 -22.25
N VAL A 63 -0.17 -16.11 -21.04
CA VAL A 63 0.73 -16.22 -19.89
C VAL A 63 0.82 -17.66 -19.41
N HIS A 64 2.04 -18.18 -19.31
CA HIS A 64 2.27 -19.53 -18.80
C HIS A 64 2.21 -19.53 -17.25
N LEU A 65 0.99 -19.66 -16.69
CA LEU A 65 0.69 -19.57 -15.26
C LEU A 65 1.61 -20.44 -14.37
N PRO A 66 1.88 -21.73 -14.69
CA PRO A 66 2.78 -22.54 -13.87
C PRO A 66 4.19 -21.96 -13.73
N LYS A 67 4.70 -21.27 -14.76
CA LYS A 67 6.00 -20.59 -14.69
C LYS A 67 5.95 -19.42 -13.73
N VAL A 68 4.93 -18.56 -13.83
CA VAL A 68 4.73 -17.41 -12.95
C VAL A 68 4.66 -17.84 -11.48
N VAL A 69 3.88 -18.88 -11.19
CA VAL A 69 3.77 -19.46 -9.84
C VAL A 69 5.14 -19.91 -9.31
N ARG A 70 5.84 -20.74 -10.08
CA ARG A 70 7.12 -21.31 -9.64
C ARG A 70 8.19 -20.24 -9.42
N GLU A 71 8.27 -19.25 -10.30
CA GLU A 71 9.19 -18.13 -10.17
C GLU A 71 8.87 -17.28 -8.93
N THR A 72 7.59 -17.06 -8.63
CA THR A 72 7.15 -16.35 -7.43
C THR A 72 7.52 -17.11 -6.16
N VAL A 73 7.20 -18.41 -6.08
CA VAL A 73 7.55 -19.27 -4.94
C VAL A 73 9.08 -19.35 -4.74
N LYS A 74 9.84 -19.45 -5.84
CA LYS A 74 11.31 -19.42 -5.82
C LYS A 74 11.85 -18.10 -5.27
N LYS A 75 11.31 -16.95 -5.74
CA LYS A 75 11.68 -15.61 -5.31
C LYS A 75 11.41 -15.39 -3.82
N ILE A 76 10.33 -15.94 -3.29
CA ILE A 76 10.00 -15.92 -1.87
C ILE A 76 11.06 -16.71 -1.08
N GLY A 77 11.58 -17.81 -1.61
CA GLY A 77 12.65 -18.58 -1.01
C GLY A 77 12.27 -19.98 -0.56
N TYR A 78 11.16 -20.53 -1.02
CA TYR A 78 10.82 -21.95 -0.84
C TYR A 78 11.53 -22.78 -1.91
N THR A 79 12.78 -23.13 -1.64
CA THR A 79 13.71 -23.74 -2.60
C THR A 79 14.11 -25.17 -2.26
N HIS A 80 13.72 -25.65 -1.08
CA HIS A 80 14.05 -27.00 -0.61
C HIS A 80 12.83 -27.66 0.05
N SER A 81 12.63 -28.93 -0.23
CA SER A 81 11.49 -29.72 0.30
C SER A 81 11.49 -29.81 1.84
N GLU A 82 12.64 -29.70 2.49
CA GLU A 82 12.77 -29.68 3.95
C GLU A 82 12.00 -28.49 4.61
N MET A 83 11.79 -27.42 3.85
CA MET A 83 10.96 -26.29 4.31
C MET A 83 9.46 -26.60 4.32
N GLY A 84 9.06 -27.80 3.83
CA GLY A 84 7.68 -28.25 3.71
C GLY A 84 6.98 -27.76 2.45
N PHE A 85 7.65 -26.95 1.61
CA PHE A 85 7.15 -26.44 0.34
C PHE A 85 8.32 -26.15 -0.61
N ASP A 86 8.21 -26.53 -1.89
CA ASP A 86 9.29 -26.35 -2.87
C ASP A 86 8.72 -25.96 -4.23
N TYR A 87 9.24 -24.88 -4.83
CA TYR A 87 8.81 -24.35 -6.13
C TYR A 87 8.93 -25.35 -7.28
N ARG A 88 9.82 -26.35 -7.19
CA ARG A 88 10.06 -27.36 -8.24
C ARG A 88 9.00 -28.45 -8.23
N THR A 89 8.55 -28.84 -7.04
CA THR A 89 7.75 -30.06 -6.81
C THR A 89 6.29 -29.80 -6.51
N CYS A 90 5.88 -28.57 -6.15
CA CYS A 90 4.47 -28.26 -5.92
C CYS A 90 3.64 -28.47 -7.20
N ALA A 91 2.47 -29.08 -7.07
CA ALA A 91 1.49 -29.11 -8.16
C ALA A 91 0.96 -27.68 -8.41
N VAL A 92 0.71 -27.35 -9.67
CA VAL A 92 0.04 -26.09 -10.04
C VAL A 92 -1.23 -26.44 -10.78
N LEU A 93 -2.36 -26.11 -10.15
CA LEU A 93 -3.71 -26.35 -10.67
C LEU A 93 -4.32 -25.02 -11.11
N SER A 94 -5.16 -25.06 -12.14
CA SER A 94 -5.83 -23.86 -12.66
C SER A 94 -7.30 -24.13 -12.90
N ALA A 95 -8.16 -23.22 -12.40
CA ALA A 95 -9.60 -23.15 -12.64
C ALA A 95 -9.94 -21.70 -13.01
N ILE A 96 -9.49 -21.28 -14.20
CA ILE A 96 -9.67 -19.91 -14.73
C ILE A 96 -10.72 -19.95 -15.82
N GLU A 97 -11.69 -19.02 -15.72
CA GLU A 97 -12.75 -18.82 -16.71
C GLU A 97 -12.74 -17.39 -17.24
N GLN A 98 -13.60 -17.07 -18.20
CA GLN A 98 -13.79 -15.71 -18.70
C GLN A 98 -14.75 -14.93 -17.81
N GLN A 99 -14.54 -13.61 -17.70
CA GLN A 99 -15.45 -12.74 -16.96
C GLN A 99 -16.86 -12.75 -17.59
N SER A 100 -17.88 -12.71 -16.72
CA SER A 100 -19.28 -12.59 -17.13
C SER A 100 -19.51 -11.40 -18.06
N PRO A 101 -20.20 -11.59 -19.22
CA PRO A 101 -20.57 -10.52 -20.12
C PRO A 101 -21.45 -9.43 -19.48
N ASP A 102 -22.26 -9.79 -18.47
CA ASP A 102 -23.12 -8.83 -17.78
C ASP A 102 -22.35 -7.84 -16.93
N ILE A 103 -21.31 -8.29 -16.24
CA ILE A 103 -20.39 -7.43 -15.49
C ILE A 103 -19.59 -6.54 -16.46
N ALA A 104 -19.10 -7.10 -17.56
CA ALA A 104 -18.33 -6.37 -18.56
C ALA A 104 -19.12 -5.16 -19.12
N ARG A 105 -20.43 -5.29 -19.37
CA ARG A 105 -21.29 -4.19 -19.88
C ARG A 105 -21.28 -2.97 -18.95
N GLY A 106 -21.37 -3.18 -17.64
CA GLY A 106 -21.37 -2.09 -16.65
C GLY A 106 -20.00 -1.37 -16.60
N VAL A 107 -18.91 -2.15 -16.62
CA VAL A 107 -17.55 -1.60 -16.58
C VAL A 107 -17.21 -0.85 -17.86
N GLU A 108 -17.65 -1.31 -19.04
CA GLU A 108 -17.36 -0.70 -20.34
C GLU A 108 -18.20 0.56 -20.65
N GLY A 109 -18.93 1.10 -19.71
CA GLY A 109 -19.78 2.27 -19.94
C GLY A 109 -21.00 2.01 -20.84
N ARG A 110 -21.44 0.74 -20.92
CA ARG A 110 -22.64 0.30 -21.64
C ARG A 110 -23.81 0.01 -20.69
N GLY A 111 -23.65 0.33 -19.42
CA GLY A 111 -24.67 0.17 -18.40
C GLY A 111 -25.79 1.20 -18.50
N VAL A 112 -26.84 1.02 -17.69
CA VAL A 112 -28.01 1.90 -17.68
C VAL A 112 -27.67 3.30 -17.17
N TYR A 113 -26.82 3.39 -16.15
CA TYR A 113 -26.49 4.64 -15.45
C TYR A 113 -25.17 5.29 -15.88
N SER A 114 -24.28 4.56 -16.53
CA SER A 114 -22.94 5.04 -16.92
C SER A 114 -22.72 4.93 -18.42
N LYS A 115 -23.58 5.55 -19.20
CA LYS A 115 -23.41 5.59 -20.66
C LYS A 115 -22.19 6.40 -21.03
N ARG A 116 -21.24 5.79 -21.77
CA ARG A 116 -19.98 6.37 -22.26
C ARG A 116 -18.91 6.67 -21.19
N GLU A 117 -19.13 6.27 -19.92
CA GLU A 117 -18.13 6.38 -18.85
C GLU A 117 -17.92 5.00 -18.23
N GLN A 118 -16.70 4.73 -17.75
CA GLN A 118 -16.42 3.49 -17.04
C GLN A 118 -17.19 3.47 -15.72
N GLY A 119 -18.06 2.47 -15.53
CA GLY A 119 -18.73 2.21 -14.27
C GLY A 119 -17.85 1.44 -13.29
N ALA A 120 -18.23 1.46 -12.02
CA ALA A 120 -17.58 0.62 -11.01
C ALA A 120 -17.79 -0.87 -11.33
N GLY A 121 -16.75 -1.68 -11.19
CA GLY A 121 -16.81 -3.13 -11.45
C GLY A 121 -17.59 -3.91 -10.42
N ASP A 122 -17.85 -3.32 -9.26
CA ASP A 122 -18.67 -3.88 -8.19
C ASP A 122 -19.26 -2.76 -7.31
N GLN A 123 -20.18 -3.13 -6.43
CA GLN A 123 -20.55 -2.32 -5.28
C GLN A 123 -19.50 -2.46 -4.18
N GLY A 124 -19.42 -1.47 -3.26
CA GLY A 124 -18.55 -1.62 -2.10
C GLY A 124 -18.26 -0.31 -1.39
N MET A 125 -17.61 -0.43 -0.24
CA MET A 125 -17.08 0.67 0.56
C MET A 125 -15.56 0.55 0.64
N MET A 126 -14.85 1.63 0.36
CA MET A 126 -13.39 1.68 0.37
C MET A 126 -12.94 2.77 1.32
N PHE A 127 -11.89 2.49 2.09
CA PHE A 127 -11.37 3.39 3.11
C PHE A 127 -9.93 3.78 2.85
N GLY A 128 -9.66 5.07 3.00
CA GLY A 128 -8.33 5.64 3.08
C GLY A 128 -8.08 6.21 4.47
N TYR A 129 -6.85 6.07 4.97
CA TYR A 129 -6.47 6.59 6.26
C TYR A 129 -5.08 7.22 6.22
N ALA A 130 -4.89 8.29 6.96
CA ALA A 130 -3.59 8.92 7.19
C ALA A 130 -3.52 9.53 8.59
N VAL A 131 -2.33 9.55 9.17
CA VAL A 131 -2.05 10.16 10.47
C VAL A 131 -0.63 10.67 10.53
N ASN A 132 -0.43 11.80 11.20
CA ASN A 132 0.87 12.47 11.34
C ASN A 132 1.72 11.84 12.48
N GLU A 133 1.98 10.51 12.41
CA GLU A 133 2.81 9.78 13.38
C GLU A 133 4.18 9.43 12.81
N THR A 134 4.25 9.16 11.51
CA THR A 134 5.45 8.74 10.80
C THR A 134 5.65 9.60 9.54
N ARG A 135 6.84 9.53 8.94
CA ARG A 135 7.13 10.22 7.67
C ARG A 135 6.23 9.75 6.52
N GLU A 136 5.81 8.52 6.61
CA GLU A 136 4.92 7.87 5.65
C GLU A 136 3.47 8.34 5.79
N LEU A 137 3.16 9.15 6.83
CA LEU A 137 1.81 9.53 7.24
C LEU A 137 0.91 8.29 7.47
N MET A 138 1.47 7.32 8.18
CA MET A 138 0.87 6.04 8.56
C MET A 138 0.96 5.84 10.07
N PRO A 139 0.10 4.99 10.65
CA PRO A 139 0.22 4.60 12.05
C PRO A 139 1.54 3.91 12.35
N ALA A 140 2.18 4.30 13.44
CA ALA A 140 3.51 3.81 13.79
C ALA A 140 3.56 2.29 14.01
N THR A 141 2.53 1.72 14.61
CA THR A 141 2.44 0.28 14.91
C THR A 141 2.55 -0.58 13.67
N ILE A 142 1.76 -0.29 12.62
CA ILE A 142 1.78 -1.08 11.39
C ILE A 142 3.06 -0.84 10.56
N VAL A 143 3.56 0.40 10.52
CA VAL A 143 4.83 0.71 9.85
C VAL A 143 5.99 -0.08 10.46
N TRP A 144 6.07 -0.15 11.77
CA TRP A 144 7.14 -0.91 12.42
C TRP A 144 6.95 -2.41 12.29
N ALA A 145 5.74 -2.92 12.35
CA ALA A 145 5.46 -4.33 12.08
C ALA A 145 5.89 -4.73 10.66
N HIS A 146 5.56 -3.94 9.64
CA HIS A 146 6.04 -4.17 8.26
C HIS A 146 7.57 -4.10 8.13
N LYS A 147 8.18 -3.09 8.74
CA LYS A 147 9.65 -2.94 8.71
C LYS A 147 10.36 -4.12 9.37
N LEU A 148 9.80 -4.69 10.44
CA LEU A 148 10.34 -5.89 11.09
C LEU A 148 10.27 -7.11 10.18
N THR A 149 9.13 -7.42 9.59
CA THR A 149 8.97 -8.57 8.69
C THR A 149 9.78 -8.41 7.40
N LYS A 150 9.83 -7.20 6.83
CA LYS A 150 10.68 -6.89 5.67
C LYS A 150 12.17 -7.07 6.00
N ARG A 151 12.61 -6.60 7.18
CA ARG A 151 14.00 -6.77 7.63
C ARG A 151 14.34 -8.24 7.89
N LEU A 152 13.42 -9.00 8.47
CA LEU A 152 13.58 -10.44 8.69
C LEU A 152 13.83 -11.18 7.38
N ALA A 153 13.03 -10.90 6.34
CA ALA A 153 13.24 -11.45 5.00
C ALA A 153 14.57 -11.01 4.37
N GLN A 154 14.97 -9.74 4.55
CA GLN A 154 16.26 -9.24 4.06
C GLN A 154 17.46 -9.97 4.67
N VAL A 155 17.50 -10.13 6.01
CA VAL A 155 18.62 -10.81 6.66
C VAL A 155 18.72 -12.29 6.28
N ARG A 156 17.58 -12.94 6.01
CA ARG A 156 17.52 -14.30 5.46
C ARG A 156 18.08 -14.35 4.04
N LYS A 157 17.59 -13.50 3.13
CA LYS A 157 17.98 -13.53 1.71
C LYS A 157 19.41 -13.09 1.46
N ASN A 158 19.96 -12.20 2.28
CA ASN A 158 21.33 -11.70 2.15
C ASN A 158 22.38 -12.59 2.85
N GLY A 159 21.98 -13.76 3.36
CA GLY A 159 22.89 -14.69 4.03
C GLY A 159 23.38 -14.21 5.41
N GLY A 160 22.74 -13.14 5.98
CA GLY A 160 23.12 -12.63 7.29
C GLY A 160 22.70 -13.53 8.46
N VAL A 161 21.69 -14.39 8.23
CA VAL A 161 21.22 -15.43 9.17
C VAL A 161 20.73 -16.62 8.34
N ASP A 162 21.56 -17.62 8.16
CA ASP A 162 21.38 -18.75 7.24
C ASP A 162 20.34 -19.78 7.70
N PHE A 163 20.06 -19.86 8.99
CA PHE A 163 19.07 -20.78 9.54
C PHE A 163 17.64 -20.26 9.47
N LEU A 164 17.37 -19.05 8.99
CA LEU A 164 16.00 -18.53 8.84
C LEU A 164 15.33 -19.05 7.59
N TRP A 165 14.07 -19.44 7.71
CA TRP A 165 13.21 -19.88 6.64
C TRP A 165 12.11 -18.83 6.32
N PRO A 166 11.36 -18.98 5.19
CA PRO A 166 10.56 -17.88 4.64
C PRO A 166 9.39 -17.41 5.50
N ASP A 167 8.72 -18.30 6.26
CA ASP A 167 7.54 -17.92 7.03
C ASP A 167 7.90 -17.16 8.31
N GLY A 168 7.10 -16.16 8.63
CA GLY A 168 7.29 -15.39 9.85
C GLY A 168 6.22 -14.32 10.03
N LYS A 169 6.12 -13.86 11.29
CA LYS A 169 5.17 -12.84 11.74
C LYS A 169 5.86 -11.87 12.67
N SER A 170 5.36 -10.65 12.71
CA SER A 170 5.72 -9.66 13.73
C SER A 170 4.47 -9.02 14.32
N GLN A 171 4.57 -8.55 15.56
CA GLN A 171 3.55 -7.76 16.24
C GLN A 171 4.24 -6.70 17.06
N VAL A 172 3.74 -5.46 17.05
CA VAL A 172 4.29 -4.33 17.80
C VAL A 172 3.18 -3.68 18.59
N SER A 173 3.35 -3.66 19.93
CA SER A 173 2.46 -2.97 20.86
C SER A 173 3.11 -1.66 21.30
N VAL A 174 2.42 -0.56 21.07
CA VAL A 174 2.90 0.80 21.33
C VAL A 174 1.99 1.48 22.35
N ARG A 175 2.60 2.10 23.36
CA ARG A 175 1.90 3.00 24.27
C ARG A 175 1.75 4.36 23.64
N TYR A 176 0.53 4.86 23.67
CA TYR A 176 0.15 6.19 23.22
C TYR A 176 -0.20 7.08 24.42
N ARG A 177 0.16 8.33 24.34
CA ARG A 177 -0.28 9.39 25.25
C ARG A 177 -0.74 10.58 24.43
N ASP A 178 -1.99 10.99 24.62
CA ASP A 178 -2.63 12.06 23.84
C ASP A 178 -2.45 11.82 22.32
N HIS A 179 -2.73 10.61 21.89
CA HIS A 179 -2.64 10.12 20.50
C HIS A 179 -1.22 10.16 19.86
N LYS A 180 -0.16 10.25 20.69
CA LYS A 180 1.23 10.20 20.22
C LYS A 180 1.93 8.95 20.74
N PRO A 181 2.71 8.24 19.91
CA PRO A 181 3.47 7.08 20.31
C PRO A 181 4.60 7.51 21.27
N VAL A 182 4.63 6.96 22.50
CA VAL A 182 5.58 7.36 23.56
C VAL A 182 6.51 6.23 24.01
N ALA A 183 6.11 4.96 23.86
CA ALA A 183 6.95 3.82 24.20
C ALA A 183 6.52 2.57 23.44
N ILE A 184 7.46 1.67 23.17
CA ILE A 184 7.20 0.32 22.68
C ILE A 184 7.10 -0.61 23.88
N GLU A 185 5.93 -1.23 24.06
CA GLU A 185 5.66 -2.14 25.18
C GLU A 185 6.12 -3.56 24.90
N ASN A 186 5.67 -4.09 23.75
CA ASN A 186 5.96 -5.47 23.37
C ASN A 186 6.31 -5.55 21.89
N VAL A 187 7.24 -6.45 21.58
CA VAL A 187 7.56 -6.87 20.22
C VAL A 187 7.53 -8.38 20.17
N VAL A 188 6.68 -8.93 19.32
CA VAL A 188 6.62 -10.36 19.05
C VAL A 188 7.19 -10.59 17.65
N VAL A 189 8.12 -11.54 17.52
CA VAL A 189 8.61 -12.03 16.23
C VAL A 189 8.60 -13.55 16.26
N SER A 190 7.81 -14.13 15.35
CA SER A 190 7.83 -15.57 15.08
C SER A 190 8.45 -15.79 13.72
N THR A 191 9.44 -16.66 13.62
CA THR A 191 10.16 -16.94 12.38
C THR A 191 10.42 -18.43 12.23
N GLN A 192 10.11 -18.96 11.05
CA GLN A 192 10.45 -20.32 10.65
C GLN A 192 11.96 -20.46 10.57
N HIS A 193 12.50 -21.62 10.96
CA HIS A 193 13.93 -21.83 11.02
C HIS A 193 14.33 -23.27 10.76
N HIS A 194 15.60 -23.49 10.40
CA HIS A 194 16.20 -24.81 10.25
C HIS A 194 16.16 -25.61 11.57
N PRO A 195 15.90 -26.93 11.55
CA PRO A 195 15.78 -27.76 12.75
C PRO A 195 16.98 -27.72 13.70
N SER A 196 18.20 -27.51 13.19
CA SER A 196 19.43 -27.44 13.98
C SER A 196 19.59 -26.12 14.75
N ALA A 197 18.85 -25.07 14.43
CA ALA A 197 18.98 -23.76 15.05
C ALA A 197 18.50 -23.79 16.51
N LYS A 198 19.38 -23.38 17.44
CA LYS A 198 19.06 -23.28 18.86
C LYS A 198 18.23 -22.01 19.12
N HIS A 199 17.22 -22.08 19.98
CA HIS A 199 16.34 -20.94 20.31
C HIS A 199 17.13 -19.70 20.77
N ARG A 200 18.22 -19.88 21.55
CA ARG A 200 19.08 -18.77 22.00
C ARG A 200 19.69 -18.02 20.79
N ALA A 201 20.22 -18.75 19.81
CA ALA A 201 20.80 -18.16 18.62
C ALA A 201 19.75 -17.42 17.76
N ILE A 202 18.54 -17.99 17.62
CA ILE A 202 17.42 -17.34 16.93
C ILE A 202 17.06 -16.02 17.64
N LYS A 203 16.90 -16.05 18.96
CA LYS A 203 16.56 -14.86 19.75
C LYS A 203 17.62 -13.78 19.62
N GLU A 204 18.89 -14.12 19.76
CA GLU A 204 20.00 -13.18 19.62
C GLU A 204 20.05 -12.58 18.22
N ALA A 205 20.02 -13.40 17.17
CA ALA A 205 20.02 -12.93 15.78
C ALA A 205 18.85 -11.98 15.49
N VAL A 206 17.64 -12.33 15.86
CA VAL A 206 16.44 -11.49 15.62
C VAL A 206 16.52 -10.16 16.39
N VAL A 207 16.96 -10.18 17.65
CA VAL A 207 17.08 -8.93 18.42
C VAL A 207 18.14 -8.02 17.81
N GLU A 208 19.33 -8.53 17.51
CA GLU A 208 20.46 -7.71 17.08
C GLU A 208 20.35 -7.26 15.60
N THR A 209 19.91 -8.16 14.71
CA THR A 209 19.93 -7.89 13.26
C THR A 209 18.60 -7.36 12.71
N VAL A 210 17.50 -7.56 13.45
CA VAL A 210 16.15 -7.13 13.02
C VAL A 210 15.61 -6.05 13.94
N ILE A 211 15.35 -6.34 15.22
CA ILE A 211 14.62 -5.43 16.12
C ILE A 211 15.39 -4.14 16.34
N LYS A 212 16.64 -4.22 16.79
CA LYS A 212 17.49 -3.04 17.07
C LYS A 212 17.83 -2.22 15.81
N LYS A 213 17.72 -2.81 14.63
CA LYS A 213 17.97 -2.10 13.35
C LYS A 213 16.74 -1.40 12.79
N VAL A 214 15.56 -1.75 13.25
CA VAL A 214 14.27 -1.24 12.73
C VAL A 214 13.60 -0.28 13.68
N LEU A 215 13.52 -0.63 14.96
CA LEU A 215 12.73 0.14 15.91
C LEU A 215 13.51 1.32 16.47
N PRO A 216 12.84 2.49 16.70
CA PRO A 216 13.50 3.66 17.22
C PRO A 216 13.97 3.43 18.66
N ALA A 217 15.28 3.48 18.87
CA ALA A 217 15.92 3.20 20.16
C ALA A 217 15.34 4.03 21.33
N LYS A 218 14.94 5.29 21.03
CA LYS A 218 14.34 6.20 22.03
C LYS A 218 12.99 5.72 22.58
N LEU A 219 12.31 4.82 21.90
CA LEU A 219 11.02 4.26 22.35
C LEU A 219 11.15 2.86 22.97
N ILE A 220 12.35 2.27 22.92
CA ILE A 220 12.68 1.01 23.58
C ILE A 220 13.23 1.34 24.97
N GLY A 221 12.55 0.88 26.00
CA GLY A 221 12.95 1.12 27.38
C GLY A 221 13.18 -0.18 28.16
N PRO A 222 13.59 -0.08 29.44
CA PRO A 222 13.85 -1.27 30.29
C PRO A 222 12.63 -2.19 30.48
N LYS A 223 11.42 -1.66 30.28
CA LYS A 223 10.16 -2.42 30.39
C LYS A 223 9.72 -3.05 29.08
N THR A 224 10.36 -2.72 27.94
CA THR A 224 10.01 -3.31 26.64
C THR A 224 10.30 -4.81 26.63
N LYS A 225 9.31 -5.62 26.27
CA LYS A 225 9.43 -7.09 26.23
C LYS A 225 9.59 -7.57 24.79
N PHE A 226 10.54 -8.49 24.58
CA PHE A 226 10.76 -9.14 23.28
C PHE A 226 10.38 -10.63 23.39
N TYR A 227 9.38 -11.04 22.61
CA TYR A 227 8.90 -12.41 22.51
C TYR A 227 9.34 -12.98 21.15
N ILE A 228 10.41 -13.78 21.13
CA ILE A 228 10.95 -14.38 19.93
C ILE A 228 10.68 -15.87 19.95
N ASN A 229 9.93 -16.38 18.96
CA ASN A 229 9.46 -17.76 18.91
C ASN A 229 9.03 -18.24 20.33
N PRO A 230 7.98 -17.66 20.92
CA PRO A 230 7.63 -17.91 22.33
C PRO A 230 7.29 -19.38 22.63
N THR A 231 6.92 -20.16 21.61
CA THR A 231 6.72 -21.61 21.70
C THR A 231 8.03 -22.42 21.66
N GLY A 232 9.16 -21.74 21.45
CA GLY A 232 10.51 -22.35 21.41
C GLY A 232 10.91 -22.88 20.05
N ARG A 233 10.01 -23.45 19.26
CA ARG A 233 10.32 -24.09 17.96
C ARG A 233 9.29 -23.70 16.89
N PHE A 234 9.79 -23.32 15.70
CA PHE A 234 8.96 -23.03 14.54
C PHE A 234 9.65 -23.59 13.27
N VAL A 235 9.71 -24.90 13.14
CA VAL A 235 10.28 -25.62 11.97
C VAL A 235 9.20 -25.91 10.96
N ALA A 236 8.06 -26.48 11.38
CA ALA A 236 6.89 -26.64 10.54
C ALA A 236 6.24 -25.26 10.31
N GLY A 237 6.29 -24.75 9.09
CA GLY A 237 5.78 -23.45 8.70
C GLY A 237 5.37 -23.40 7.23
N GLY A 238 4.94 -22.23 6.77
CA GLY A 238 4.49 -22.03 5.41
C GLY A 238 3.29 -22.90 5.03
N PRO A 239 3.09 -23.22 3.73
CA PRO A 239 1.98 -24.04 3.26
C PRO A 239 1.90 -25.44 3.87
N PHE A 240 2.99 -25.93 4.42
CA PHE A 240 3.00 -27.20 5.14
C PHE A 240 2.18 -27.12 6.43
N ALA A 241 2.36 -26.07 7.22
CA ALA A 241 1.68 -25.92 8.50
C ALA A 241 0.25 -25.37 8.35
N ASP A 242 0.05 -24.39 7.48
CA ASP A 242 -1.22 -23.67 7.35
C ASP A 242 -1.61 -23.47 5.88
N SER A 243 -2.91 -23.35 5.62
CA SER A 243 -3.44 -23.05 4.29
C SER A 243 -3.41 -21.55 4.04
N GLY A 244 -3.01 -21.15 2.83
CA GLY A 244 -3.08 -19.77 2.38
C GLY A 244 -4.19 -19.56 1.38
N LEU A 245 -4.73 -18.33 1.39
CA LEU A 245 -5.72 -17.83 0.42
C LEU A 245 -5.44 -16.35 0.15
N THR A 246 -5.65 -15.92 -1.09
CA THR A 246 -5.60 -14.50 -1.48
C THR A 246 -6.61 -13.70 -0.67
N GLY A 247 -6.19 -12.52 -0.18
CA GLY A 247 -7.08 -11.59 0.50
C GLY A 247 -7.42 -11.92 1.95
N ARG A 248 -6.66 -12.78 2.62
CA ARG A 248 -6.86 -13.10 4.05
C ARG A 248 -6.01 -12.25 5.01
N LYS A 249 -5.28 -11.26 4.51
CA LYS A 249 -4.45 -10.34 5.32
C LYS A 249 -4.80 -8.88 5.08
N ILE A 250 -6.09 -8.59 4.86
CA ILE A 250 -6.58 -7.26 4.47
C ILE A 250 -6.26 -6.16 5.49
N ILE A 251 -6.19 -6.45 6.77
CA ILE A 251 -5.82 -5.49 7.82
C ILE A 251 -4.31 -5.25 7.83
N VAL A 252 -3.50 -6.29 7.59
CA VAL A 252 -2.05 -6.18 7.39
C VAL A 252 -1.75 -5.37 6.11
N ASP A 253 -2.52 -5.58 5.06
CA ASP A 253 -2.34 -4.89 3.78
C ASP A 253 -2.66 -3.40 3.85
N THR A 254 -3.43 -2.95 4.83
CA THR A 254 -3.91 -1.58 4.98
C THR A 254 -3.31 -0.86 6.20
N TYR A 255 -4.06 -0.66 7.26
CA TYR A 255 -3.68 0.26 8.34
C TYR A 255 -3.47 -0.41 9.70
N GLY A 256 -3.42 -1.74 9.75
CA GLY A 256 -3.12 -2.49 10.99
C GLY A 256 -4.17 -2.31 12.10
N GLY A 257 -5.42 -2.04 11.72
CA GLY A 257 -6.54 -1.85 12.66
C GLY A 257 -6.85 -0.39 13.03
N TRP A 258 -6.10 0.59 12.52
CA TRP A 258 -6.35 2.00 12.81
C TRP A 258 -7.44 2.62 11.94
N GLY A 259 -7.56 2.22 10.70
CA GLY A 259 -8.61 2.62 9.77
C GLY A 259 -9.68 1.53 9.64
N ARG A 260 -10.90 1.94 9.30
CA ARG A 260 -11.98 1.03 8.90
C ARG A 260 -11.59 0.27 7.62
N HIS A 261 -12.30 -0.81 7.33
CA HIS A 261 -12.09 -1.62 6.14
C HIS A 261 -13.42 -2.06 5.55
N GLY A 262 -13.56 -1.98 4.23
CA GLY A 262 -14.79 -2.39 3.53
C GLY A 262 -14.91 -3.89 3.24
N GLY A 263 -13.84 -4.67 3.52
CA GLY A 263 -13.81 -6.12 3.33
C GLY A 263 -13.19 -6.58 2.01
N GLY A 264 -13.06 -5.69 1.00
CA GLY A 264 -12.49 -6.04 -0.30
C GLY A 264 -10.98 -6.29 -0.26
N ALA A 265 -10.54 -7.44 -0.80
CA ALA A 265 -9.13 -7.75 -1.02
C ALA A 265 -8.58 -7.01 -2.24
N PHE A 266 -7.26 -6.79 -2.29
CA PHE A 266 -6.59 -6.07 -3.37
C PHE A 266 -5.90 -6.99 -4.37
N SER A 267 -5.07 -7.91 -3.88
CA SER A 267 -4.22 -8.76 -4.73
C SER A 267 -5.04 -9.59 -5.72
N GLY A 268 -4.53 -9.72 -6.93
CA GLY A 268 -5.18 -10.43 -8.01
C GLY A 268 -6.29 -9.67 -8.75
N LYS A 269 -6.63 -8.46 -8.33
CA LYS A 269 -7.67 -7.63 -8.96
C LYS A 269 -7.04 -6.53 -9.84
N ASP A 270 -7.45 -6.46 -11.11
CA ASP A 270 -7.10 -5.34 -11.98
C ASP A 270 -7.78 -4.03 -11.53
N PRO A 271 -7.29 -2.85 -11.97
CA PRO A 271 -7.77 -1.57 -11.44
C PRO A 271 -9.22 -1.20 -11.81
N SER A 272 -9.93 -1.95 -12.64
CA SER A 272 -11.38 -1.78 -12.83
C SER A 272 -12.18 -2.16 -11.59
N LYS A 273 -11.61 -2.97 -10.70
CA LYS A 273 -12.19 -3.36 -9.42
C LYS A 273 -11.94 -2.25 -8.41
N VAL A 274 -13.00 -1.56 -8.01
CA VAL A 274 -12.96 -0.40 -7.10
C VAL A 274 -12.44 -0.79 -5.70
N ASP A 275 -12.58 -2.04 -5.28
CA ASP A 275 -11.97 -2.54 -4.05
C ASP A 275 -10.50 -2.15 -3.96
N ARG A 276 -9.77 -2.28 -5.06
CA ARG A 276 -8.35 -1.93 -5.15
C ARG A 276 -8.14 -0.46 -5.52
N SER A 277 -8.63 -0.02 -6.67
CA SER A 277 -8.34 1.31 -7.21
C SER A 277 -8.88 2.42 -6.33
N ALA A 278 -10.12 2.32 -5.84
CA ALA A 278 -10.70 3.33 -4.99
C ALA A 278 -10.16 3.31 -3.55
N SER A 279 -9.70 2.16 -3.02
CA SER A 279 -8.97 2.13 -1.75
C SER A 279 -7.62 2.85 -1.87
N TYR A 280 -6.90 2.68 -2.99
CA TYR A 280 -5.68 3.41 -3.27
C TYR A 280 -5.94 4.92 -3.40
N TYR A 281 -7.04 5.29 -4.05
CA TYR A 281 -7.42 6.68 -4.21
C TYR A 281 -7.90 7.32 -2.89
N ALA A 282 -8.65 6.59 -2.08
CA ALA A 282 -9.03 7.02 -0.74
C ALA A 282 -7.79 7.26 0.16
N ARG A 283 -6.76 6.40 0.06
CA ARG A 283 -5.45 6.63 0.69
C ARG A 283 -4.78 7.90 0.16
N TYR A 284 -4.78 8.09 -1.15
CA TYR A 284 -4.20 9.28 -1.78
C TYR A 284 -4.88 10.56 -1.28
N ILE A 285 -6.20 10.58 -1.19
CA ILE A 285 -6.98 11.71 -0.64
C ILE A 285 -6.61 11.94 0.83
N ALA A 286 -6.73 10.91 1.69
CA ALA A 286 -6.45 11.03 3.12
C ALA A 286 -5.01 11.52 3.39
N LYS A 287 -4.04 10.99 2.64
CA LYS A 287 -2.64 11.40 2.75
C LYS A 287 -2.42 12.87 2.38
N ASN A 288 -3.05 13.34 1.31
CA ASN A 288 -2.97 14.74 0.90
C ASN A 288 -3.66 15.69 1.89
N ILE A 289 -4.78 15.29 2.52
CA ILE A 289 -5.44 16.07 3.58
C ILE A 289 -4.49 16.27 4.76
N VAL A 290 -3.84 15.21 5.26
CA VAL A 290 -2.90 15.29 6.39
C VAL A 290 -1.63 16.03 5.98
N ALA A 291 -1.08 15.77 4.80
CA ALA A 291 0.08 16.48 4.28
C ALA A 291 -0.18 17.99 4.07
N ALA A 292 -1.41 18.36 3.73
CA ALA A 292 -1.84 19.76 3.64
C ALA A 292 -1.96 20.44 5.01
N GLY A 293 -1.88 19.68 6.12
CA GLY A 293 -2.08 20.21 7.46
C GLY A 293 -3.53 20.58 7.77
N LEU A 294 -4.49 20.05 7.00
CA LEU A 294 -5.92 20.23 7.23
C LEU A 294 -6.42 19.43 8.44
N ALA A 295 -5.75 18.33 8.75
CA ALA A 295 -5.96 17.52 9.95
C ALA A 295 -4.67 16.79 10.33
N ASP A 296 -4.53 16.37 11.60
CA ASP A 296 -3.43 15.50 12.03
C ASP A 296 -3.76 14.02 11.83
N ARG A 297 -5.05 13.68 11.70
CA ARG A 297 -5.60 12.34 11.44
C ARG A 297 -6.80 12.46 10.53
N CYS A 298 -6.89 11.60 9.53
CA CYS A 298 -7.99 11.63 8.57
C CYS A 298 -8.34 10.23 8.08
N GLU A 299 -9.63 9.93 8.01
CA GLU A 299 -10.20 8.79 7.32
C GLU A 299 -11.14 9.28 6.21
N VAL A 300 -11.06 8.64 5.06
CA VAL A 300 -11.91 8.91 3.89
C VAL A 300 -12.64 7.63 3.51
N GLN A 301 -13.95 7.70 3.32
CA GLN A 301 -14.74 6.61 2.74
C GLN A 301 -15.22 7.01 1.35
N LEU A 302 -15.08 6.10 0.40
CA LEU A 302 -15.74 6.12 -0.90
C LEU A 302 -16.66 4.91 -0.99
N ALA A 303 -17.88 5.10 -1.53
CA ALA A 303 -18.79 3.98 -1.79
C ALA A 303 -19.27 4.02 -3.23
N TYR A 304 -19.42 2.84 -3.84
CA TYR A 304 -19.84 2.68 -5.23
C TYR A 304 -21.01 1.70 -5.34
N ALA A 305 -21.77 1.85 -6.41
CA ALA A 305 -22.72 0.86 -6.91
C ALA A 305 -22.20 0.30 -8.24
N ILE A 306 -22.40 -1.01 -8.46
CA ILE A 306 -21.96 -1.68 -9.69
C ILE A 306 -22.52 -0.97 -10.94
N GLY A 307 -21.68 -0.78 -11.95
CA GLY A 307 -22.03 -0.12 -13.21
C GLY A 307 -22.26 1.39 -13.13
N VAL A 308 -22.08 2.04 -11.97
CA VAL A 308 -22.22 3.49 -11.81
C VAL A 308 -20.84 4.14 -11.79
N SER A 309 -20.68 5.23 -12.58
CA SER A 309 -19.38 5.90 -12.72
C SER A 309 -19.02 6.86 -11.59
N ARG A 310 -20.01 7.32 -10.80
CA ARG A 310 -19.75 8.23 -9.68
C ARG A 310 -19.91 7.50 -8.35
N PRO A 311 -19.10 7.86 -7.33
CA PRO A 311 -19.36 7.34 -5.99
C PRO A 311 -20.75 7.74 -5.52
N VAL A 312 -21.44 6.82 -4.84
CA VAL A 312 -22.75 7.07 -4.22
C VAL A 312 -22.61 7.83 -2.91
N SER A 313 -21.42 7.80 -2.29
CA SER A 313 -21.08 8.64 -1.15
C SER A 313 -19.58 8.89 -1.04
N LEU A 314 -19.25 10.07 -0.51
CA LEU A 314 -17.93 10.48 -0.03
C LEU A 314 -18.08 10.96 1.42
N PHE A 315 -17.30 10.40 2.32
CA PHE A 315 -17.29 10.80 3.73
C PHE A 315 -15.84 11.04 4.18
N VAL A 316 -15.66 12.07 5.00
CA VAL A 316 -14.35 12.41 5.60
C VAL A 316 -14.55 12.59 7.11
N GLU A 317 -13.68 11.96 7.89
CA GLU A 317 -13.61 12.10 9.34
C GLU A 317 -12.21 12.53 9.77
N THR A 318 -12.09 13.59 10.55
CA THR A 318 -10.80 14.07 11.08
C THR A 318 -10.58 13.74 12.56
N PHE A 319 -11.50 13.02 13.19
CA PHE A 319 -11.41 12.61 14.60
C PHE A 319 -11.16 13.78 15.56
N GLY A 320 -11.75 14.94 15.27
CA GLY A 320 -11.56 16.16 16.04
C GLY A 320 -10.22 16.86 15.86
N THR A 321 -9.37 16.42 14.92
CA THR A 321 -8.06 17.04 14.63
C THR A 321 -8.10 18.03 13.48
N GLY A 322 -9.27 18.23 12.85
CA GLY A 322 -9.49 19.14 11.74
C GLY A 322 -9.16 20.58 12.08
N LYS A 323 -8.47 21.28 11.19
CA LYS A 323 -8.20 22.72 11.30
C LYS A 323 -9.32 23.57 10.71
N VAL A 324 -10.19 22.94 9.96
CA VAL A 324 -11.48 23.46 9.44
C VAL A 324 -12.52 22.35 9.62
N ALA A 325 -13.83 22.71 9.53
CA ALA A 325 -14.90 21.74 9.64
C ALA A 325 -14.81 20.64 8.57
N ASP A 326 -15.21 19.42 8.91
CA ASP A 326 -15.09 18.25 8.03
C ASP A 326 -15.90 18.43 6.73
N GLU A 327 -17.06 19.10 6.79
CA GLU A 327 -17.88 19.43 5.60
C GLU A 327 -17.13 20.35 4.62
N ARG A 328 -16.26 21.20 5.13
CA ARG A 328 -15.41 22.06 4.29
C ARG A 328 -14.28 21.28 3.64
N ILE A 329 -13.75 20.27 4.33
CA ILE A 329 -12.77 19.34 3.77
C ILE A 329 -13.43 18.50 2.68
N VAL A 330 -14.65 17.96 2.90
CA VAL A 330 -15.43 17.22 1.89
C VAL A 330 -15.57 18.05 0.61
N LYS A 331 -16.04 19.30 0.72
CA LYS A 331 -16.19 20.20 -0.45
C LYS A 331 -14.85 20.47 -1.16
N ALA A 332 -13.75 20.55 -0.42
CA ALA A 332 -12.43 20.71 -1.01
C ALA A 332 -11.99 19.44 -1.75
N VAL A 333 -12.28 18.26 -1.20
CA VAL A 333 -12.03 16.97 -1.85
C VAL A 333 -12.81 16.83 -3.15
N GLU A 334 -14.13 17.11 -3.13
CA GLU A 334 -15.00 17.07 -4.33
C GLU A 334 -14.52 18.02 -5.44
N LYS A 335 -13.89 19.13 -5.08
CA LYS A 335 -13.35 20.11 -6.04
C LYS A 335 -12.00 19.67 -6.64
N VAL A 336 -11.19 18.95 -5.88
CA VAL A 336 -9.76 18.65 -6.22
C VAL A 336 -9.60 17.26 -6.82
N PHE A 337 -10.45 16.30 -6.45
CA PHE A 337 -10.31 14.90 -6.82
C PHE A 337 -11.49 14.39 -7.64
N ASP A 338 -11.21 13.70 -8.70
CA ASP A 338 -12.24 13.01 -9.51
C ASP A 338 -12.31 11.54 -9.11
N CYS A 339 -13.31 11.20 -8.31
CA CYS A 339 -13.50 9.85 -7.77
C CYS A 339 -14.20 8.87 -8.75
N ARG A 340 -14.30 9.19 -10.05
CA ARG A 340 -14.81 8.23 -11.05
C ARG A 340 -13.77 7.13 -11.30
N PRO A 341 -14.17 5.85 -11.43
CA PRO A 341 -13.22 4.73 -11.61
C PRO A 341 -12.22 4.94 -12.74
N GLY A 342 -12.68 5.41 -13.91
CA GLY A 342 -11.79 5.70 -15.03
C GLY A 342 -10.78 6.82 -14.73
N ALA A 343 -11.22 7.90 -14.07
CA ALA A 343 -10.35 8.99 -13.68
C ALA A 343 -9.28 8.56 -12.64
N ILE A 344 -9.66 7.72 -11.69
CA ILE A 344 -8.74 7.14 -10.71
C ILE A 344 -7.64 6.33 -11.41
N ILE A 345 -8.03 5.48 -12.35
CA ILE A 345 -7.09 4.64 -13.12
C ILE A 345 -6.09 5.51 -13.87
N GLU A 346 -6.56 6.56 -14.53
CA GLU A 346 -5.74 7.49 -15.30
C GLU A 346 -4.83 8.31 -14.38
N GLU A 347 -5.37 8.95 -13.33
CA GLU A 347 -4.60 9.83 -12.44
C GLU A 347 -3.51 9.09 -11.67
N LEU A 348 -3.79 7.87 -11.23
CA LEU A 348 -2.82 7.03 -10.53
C LEU A 348 -1.97 6.17 -11.48
N ASP A 349 -2.23 6.22 -12.80
CA ASP A 349 -1.50 5.45 -13.82
C ASP A 349 -1.41 3.95 -13.45
N LEU A 350 -2.59 3.32 -13.29
CA LEU A 350 -2.71 1.98 -12.75
C LEU A 350 -2.63 0.85 -13.80
N LEU A 351 -2.64 1.16 -15.10
CA LEU A 351 -2.56 0.15 -16.16
C LEU A 351 -1.11 -0.26 -16.48
N ARG A 352 -0.33 -0.54 -15.43
CA ARG A 352 1.08 -0.94 -15.50
C ARG A 352 1.35 -2.14 -14.60
N PRO A 353 2.41 -2.94 -14.86
CA PRO A 353 2.80 -4.05 -14.00
C PRO A 353 3.50 -3.53 -12.73
N ILE A 354 2.73 -3.07 -11.76
CA ILE A 354 3.18 -2.43 -10.51
C ILE A 354 2.69 -3.15 -9.25
N TYR A 355 1.99 -4.25 -9.40
CA TYR A 355 1.22 -4.88 -8.32
C TYR A 355 2.02 -5.90 -7.50
N GLY A 356 2.93 -6.65 -8.11
CA GLY A 356 3.76 -7.61 -7.39
C GLY A 356 4.45 -7.05 -6.14
N PRO A 357 5.07 -5.85 -6.19
CA PRO A 357 5.66 -5.24 -4.98
C PRO A 357 4.67 -4.91 -3.87
N THR A 358 3.37 -4.73 -4.17
CA THR A 358 2.35 -4.39 -3.17
C THR A 358 1.94 -5.58 -2.31
N ALA A 359 2.06 -6.79 -2.85
CA ALA A 359 1.52 -8.01 -2.28
C ALA A 359 2.18 -8.49 -0.97
N ALA A 360 3.23 -7.81 -0.50
CA ALA A 360 3.86 -8.05 0.79
C ALA A 360 4.32 -6.74 1.44
N TYR A 361 4.27 -6.69 2.78
CA TYR A 361 4.73 -5.55 3.58
C TYR A 361 3.85 -4.30 3.47
N GLY A 362 2.56 -4.46 3.17
CA GLY A 362 1.55 -3.42 3.09
C GLY A 362 1.47 -2.70 1.74
N HIS A 363 0.28 -2.28 1.37
CA HIS A 363 -0.01 -1.53 0.15
C HIS A 363 0.21 -0.02 0.33
N PHE A 364 0.28 0.47 1.57
CA PHE A 364 0.34 1.89 1.92
C PHE A 364 1.59 2.22 2.74
N GLY A 365 1.95 3.52 2.75
CA GLY A 365 3.08 4.03 3.52
C GLY A 365 4.45 3.67 2.94
N ARG A 366 4.56 3.60 1.63
CA ARG A 366 5.77 3.17 0.92
C ARG A 366 6.25 4.24 -0.06
N ASN A 367 7.56 4.25 -0.37
CA ASN A 367 8.21 5.30 -1.16
C ASN A 367 8.66 4.81 -2.55
N GLU A 368 8.20 3.65 -3.00
CA GLU A 368 8.46 3.16 -4.34
C GLU A 368 7.80 4.09 -5.39
N LYS A 369 8.53 4.47 -6.42
CA LYS A 369 8.03 5.40 -7.46
C LYS A 369 6.76 4.92 -8.16
N SER A 370 6.54 3.62 -8.20
CA SER A 370 5.35 3.00 -8.78
C SER A 370 4.11 3.16 -7.90
N PHE A 371 4.24 3.48 -6.62
CA PHE A 371 3.12 3.65 -5.69
C PHE A 371 2.59 5.08 -5.76
N THR A 372 1.93 5.39 -6.87
CA THR A 372 1.45 6.74 -7.22
C THR A 372 0.42 7.29 -6.23
N TRP A 373 -0.31 6.44 -5.53
CA TRP A 373 -1.24 6.81 -4.46
C TRP A 373 -0.58 7.32 -3.17
N GLU A 374 0.75 7.27 -3.12
CA GLU A 374 1.52 7.86 -2.00
C GLU A 374 2.05 9.27 -2.31
N ARG A 375 1.73 9.85 -3.47
CA ARG A 375 2.09 11.24 -3.80
C ARG A 375 1.34 12.24 -2.93
N THR A 376 1.95 13.41 -2.71
CA THR A 376 1.38 14.54 -1.97
C THR A 376 1.29 15.80 -2.84
N ASP A 377 1.00 15.62 -4.10
CA ASP A 377 0.99 16.64 -5.15
C ASP A 377 -0.31 17.46 -5.21
N ARG A 378 -1.32 17.14 -4.40
CA ARG A 378 -2.59 17.86 -4.27
C ARG A 378 -2.66 18.80 -3.06
N VAL A 379 -1.58 18.92 -2.29
CA VAL A 379 -1.51 19.72 -1.06
C VAL A 379 -1.91 21.17 -1.27
N ASP A 380 -1.33 21.85 -2.27
CA ASP A 380 -1.62 23.26 -2.52
C ASP A 380 -3.05 23.49 -2.99
N ALA A 381 -3.56 22.62 -3.88
CA ALA A 381 -4.93 22.68 -4.36
C ALA A 381 -5.95 22.48 -3.23
N LEU A 382 -5.68 21.52 -2.32
CA LEU A 382 -6.52 21.31 -1.14
C LEU A 382 -6.53 22.51 -0.20
N LYS A 383 -5.37 23.14 0.08
CA LYS A 383 -5.28 24.34 0.91
C LYS A 383 -6.10 25.48 0.32
N GLU A 384 -6.00 25.69 -0.99
CA GLU A 384 -6.76 26.73 -1.69
C GLU A 384 -8.25 26.43 -1.64
N ALA A 385 -8.67 25.20 -1.98
CA ALA A 385 -10.07 24.79 -1.98
C ALA A 385 -10.72 24.83 -0.59
N ALA A 386 -9.92 24.51 0.47
CA ALA A 386 -10.35 24.63 1.87
C ALA A 386 -10.28 26.08 2.40
N GLY A 387 -9.82 27.06 1.60
CA GLY A 387 -9.74 28.48 1.98
C GLY A 387 -8.65 28.76 3.03
N LEU A 388 -7.66 27.91 3.16
CA LEU A 388 -6.42 28.22 3.86
C LEU A 388 -5.53 28.97 2.87
N THR A 389 -5.57 30.30 2.91
CA THR A 389 -4.83 31.16 1.96
C THR A 389 -3.34 30.87 1.99
N ARG A 390 -2.75 30.70 0.81
CA ARG A 390 -1.31 30.91 0.62
C ARG A 390 -0.97 32.31 1.17
N SER A 391 0.07 32.43 1.98
CA SER A 391 0.78 33.72 2.10
C SER A 391 1.16 34.12 0.67
N LYS A 392 0.53 35.20 0.15
CA LYS A 392 0.89 35.74 -1.18
C LYS A 392 2.41 35.91 -1.19
N PRO A 393 3.14 35.44 -2.21
CA PRO A 393 4.52 35.79 -2.37
C PRO A 393 4.57 37.33 -2.36
N LEU A 394 5.41 37.90 -1.49
CA LEU A 394 5.69 39.32 -1.46
C LEU A 394 5.95 39.77 -2.90
N ARG A 395 5.04 40.57 -3.46
CA ARG A 395 5.29 41.24 -4.73
C ARG A 395 6.57 42.04 -4.53
N THR A 396 7.66 41.52 -5.09
CA THR A 396 8.86 42.33 -5.29
C THR A 396 8.44 43.58 -6.06
N VAL A 397 8.46 44.71 -5.38
CA VAL A 397 8.22 46.01 -6.00
C VAL A 397 9.32 46.18 -7.03
N ALA A 398 9.00 45.93 -8.29
CA ALA A 398 9.88 46.23 -9.40
C ALA A 398 10.24 47.71 -9.35
N GLY A 399 11.52 47.96 -9.17
CA GLY A 399 12.07 49.29 -9.03
C GLY A 399 11.59 50.23 -10.11
N ARG A 400 11.07 51.37 -9.71
CA ARG A 400 10.77 52.53 -10.56
C ARG A 400 12.05 52.93 -11.32
N LYS A 401 12.13 52.55 -12.61
CA LYS A 401 13.13 53.11 -13.50
C LYS A 401 12.86 54.61 -13.65
N SER A 402 13.71 55.47 -13.04
CA SER A 402 13.74 56.89 -13.28
C SER A 402 14.13 57.16 -14.74
N ARG A 403 13.21 57.77 -15.49
CA ARG A 403 13.53 58.41 -16.76
C ARG A 403 14.42 59.59 -16.53
N LYS A 404 15.72 59.50 -16.80
CA LYS A 404 16.57 60.65 -17.03
C LYS A 404 16.54 60.99 -18.51
N THR A 405 15.91 62.11 -18.83
CA THR A 405 16.02 62.89 -20.06
C THR A 405 17.46 63.29 -20.30
N LEU A 406 18.05 62.93 -21.42
CA LEU A 406 19.29 63.53 -21.91
C LEU A 406 18.97 64.22 -23.22
N ALA A 407 19.16 65.55 -23.15
CA ALA A 407 19.04 66.48 -24.24
C ALA A 407 20.14 66.28 -25.32
N ALA A 408 19.75 66.52 -26.54
CA ALA A 408 20.61 66.50 -27.69
C ALA A 408 21.67 67.63 -27.65
N LYS A 409 22.91 67.33 -27.98
CA LYS A 409 23.85 68.30 -28.56
C LYS A 409 24.44 67.75 -29.85
N LYS A 410 24.02 68.37 -30.96
CA LYS A 410 24.71 68.36 -32.26
C LYS A 410 26.08 69.03 -32.10
N VAL A 411 27.13 68.43 -32.58
CA VAL A 411 28.29 69.15 -33.15
C VAL A 411 28.83 68.39 -34.37
N SER A 412 28.96 69.13 -35.41
CA SER A 412 29.41 68.82 -36.76
C SER A 412 30.93 68.75 -36.91
N ARG A 413 31.36 68.29 -38.08
CA ARG A 413 32.68 68.43 -38.77
C ARG A 413 33.64 67.27 -38.54
N SER A 414 34.38 66.85 -39.48
CA SER A 414 34.62 67.05 -40.90
C SER A 414 35.84 66.23 -41.31
N ARG A 415 35.79 65.63 -42.52
CA ARG A 415 36.89 65.41 -43.44
C ARG A 415 38.20 64.70 -43.11
N ARG A 416 38.50 63.77 -44.02
CA ARG A 416 39.82 63.37 -44.64
C ARG A 416 40.51 62.20 -43.80
N LYS A 417 40.90 61.16 -44.47
CA LYS A 417 41.35 60.79 -45.84
C LYS A 417 40.99 59.29 -46.08
#